data_49b7020d501b10ccdfcbaf4b9f0e7f37
#
_entry.id   49b7020d501b10ccdfcbaf4b9f0e7f37
#
_cell.length_a   1.000
_cell.length_b   1.000
_cell.length_c   1.000
_cell.angle_alpha   90.00
_cell.angle_beta   90.00
_cell.angle_gamma   90.00
#
_symmetry.space_group_name_H-M   'P 1'
#
loop_
_entity.id
_entity.type
_entity.pdbx_description
1 polymer ?
#
loop_
_entity_poly.entity_id
_entity_poly.type
_entity_poly.pdbx_seq_one_letter_code
_entity_poly.pdbx_strand_id
1 'polypeptide(L)'
;MGSLYLYEPFEVDNQIIALLDISQDKDSRGNSLVVHERLGVFFDSRTTKELVNEFYKINGTGFATGKILSGIFKLRHTPFVFAYVSYMPMTGGSRKNVDWIGLQFIDRYSQKEKFAHFVTVHGFEIKLSFPRGDLEKRIHDVCMLSEKSVLFFEKLLTGGLAELKPSNITGVLRRFEKCECLRHKKIVRKVLNINSACDKILKYLLTHMGVEEPEAETLISFYRQNINKCKKLY
;
A
#
# COMPACT_ATOMS: atom_id res chain seq x y z
N MET A 1 -16.49 18.05 -23.28
CA MET A 1 -16.11 17.87 -21.87
C MET A 1 -17.31 17.28 -21.15
N GLY A 2 -17.24 16.01 -20.70
CA GLY A 2 -18.29 15.43 -19.87
C GLY A 2 -18.36 16.17 -18.54
N SER A 3 -19.56 16.51 -18.07
CA SER A 3 -19.73 17.12 -16.74
C SER A 3 -19.36 16.10 -15.67
N LEU A 4 -18.46 16.44 -14.75
CA LEU A 4 -18.18 15.66 -13.57
C LEU A 4 -19.47 15.51 -12.76
N TYR A 5 -19.78 14.32 -12.28
CA TYR A 5 -20.98 13.97 -11.54
C TYR A 5 -20.64 13.42 -10.16
N LEU A 6 -21.55 13.54 -9.22
CA LEU A 6 -21.47 12.89 -7.92
C LEU A 6 -21.91 11.43 -8.07
N TYR A 7 -21.07 10.49 -7.62
CA TYR A 7 -21.36 9.05 -7.70
C TYR A 7 -21.49 8.45 -6.31
N GLU A 8 -22.68 8.49 -5.75
CA GLU A 8 -22.95 8.04 -4.38
C GLU A 8 -22.85 6.52 -4.15
N PRO A 9 -23.19 5.61 -5.10
CA PRO A 9 -23.09 4.18 -4.86
C PRO A 9 -21.68 3.63 -5.07
N PHE A 10 -20.62 4.46 -5.03
CA PHE A 10 -19.26 4.00 -5.26
C PHE A 10 -18.79 3.06 -4.14
N GLU A 11 -18.50 1.82 -4.51
CA GLU A 11 -17.81 0.85 -3.66
C GLU A 11 -16.31 0.94 -3.89
N VAL A 12 -15.57 1.16 -2.80
CA VAL A 12 -14.12 1.35 -2.86
C VAL A 12 -13.42 0.06 -3.26
N ASP A 13 -12.60 0.11 -4.30
CA ASP A 13 -11.86 -1.04 -4.82
C ASP A 13 -10.39 -0.70 -5.17
N ASN A 14 -9.67 -1.67 -5.72
CA ASN A 14 -8.26 -1.54 -6.08
C ASN A 14 -8.01 -0.90 -7.46
N GLN A 15 -9.05 -0.39 -8.12
CA GLN A 15 -8.97 0.28 -9.42
C GLN A 15 -8.95 1.81 -9.32
N ILE A 16 -8.86 2.33 -8.11
CA ILE A 16 -8.65 3.74 -7.88
C ILE A 16 -7.24 4.12 -8.35
N ILE A 17 -7.15 5.05 -9.30
CA ILE A 17 -5.88 5.60 -9.79
C ILE A 17 -5.39 6.70 -8.84
N ALA A 18 -6.29 7.61 -8.45
CA ALA A 18 -5.97 8.68 -7.50
C ALA A 18 -7.20 9.10 -6.70
N LEU A 19 -6.96 9.60 -5.48
CA LEU A 19 -7.92 10.29 -4.64
C LEU A 19 -7.38 11.70 -4.37
N LEU A 20 -8.13 12.73 -4.68
CA LEU A 20 -7.78 14.12 -4.45
C LEU A 20 -8.71 14.72 -3.40
N ASP A 21 -8.13 15.38 -2.40
CA ASP A 21 -8.89 16.12 -1.39
C ASP A 21 -9.33 17.48 -1.97
N ILE A 22 -10.62 17.62 -2.14
CA ILE A 22 -11.27 18.86 -2.59
C ILE A 22 -12.21 19.45 -1.53
N SER A 23 -12.12 18.98 -0.30
CA SER A 23 -12.99 19.38 0.81
C SER A 23 -12.90 20.89 1.15
N GLN A 24 -11.85 21.57 0.69
CA GLN A 24 -11.69 23.02 0.86
C GLN A 24 -12.23 23.83 -0.32
N ASP A 25 -12.61 23.18 -1.40
CA ASP A 25 -13.18 23.85 -2.57
C ASP A 25 -14.69 24.02 -2.37
N LYS A 26 -15.13 25.26 -2.18
CA LYS A 26 -16.53 25.59 -1.90
C LYS A 26 -17.46 25.34 -3.10
N ASP A 27 -16.92 25.30 -4.29
CA ASP A 27 -17.67 25.08 -5.54
C ASP A 27 -17.74 23.60 -5.92
N SER A 28 -17.06 22.72 -5.16
CA SER A 28 -17.06 21.28 -5.42
C SER A 28 -18.38 20.62 -5.00
N ARG A 29 -18.79 19.61 -5.76
CA ARG A 29 -20.00 18.79 -5.47
C ARG A 29 -19.72 17.63 -4.52
N GLY A 30 -18.54 17.58 -3.88
CA GLY A 30 -18.14 16.50 -2.97
C GLY A 30 -16.91 16.89 -2.18
N ASN A 31 -16.44 15.97 -1.35
CA ASN A 31 -15.23 16.15 -0.55
C ASN A 31 -13.98 15.54 -1.19
N SER A 32 -14.18 14.62 -2.14
CA SER A 32 -13.10 13.96 -2.88
C SER A 32 -13.38 13.94 -4.37
N LEU A 33 -12.32 14.08 -5.16
CA LEU A 33 -12.32 13.74 -6.58
C LEU A 33 -11.65 12.37 -6.73
N VAL A 34 -12.38 11.41 -7.25
CA VAL A 34 -11.91 10.04 -7.49
C VAL A 34 -11.55 9.91 -8.96
N VAL A 35 -10.34 9.44 -9.23
CA VAL A 35 -9.90 9.01 -10.55
C VAL A 35 -9.85 7.50 -10.54
N HIS A 36 -10.71 6.85 -11.30
CA HIS A 36 -10.90 5.41 -11.30
C HIS A 36 -10.70 4.84 -12.70
N GLU A 37 -10.08 3.66 -12.80
CA GLU A 37 -9.68 3.06 -14.09
C GLU A 37 -10.87 2.79 -15.02
N ARG A 38 -11.98 2.29 -14.47
CA ARG A 38 -13.17 1.94 -15.26
C ARG A 38 -14.26 3.01 -15.23
N LEU A 39 -14.46 3.64 -14.08
CA LEU A 39 -15.55 4.59 -13.89
C LEU A 39 -15.19 6.02 -14.34
N GLY A 40 -13.90 6.26 -14.65
CA GLY A 40 -13.42 7.58 -15.02
C GLY A 40 -13.24 8.50 -13.81
N VAL A 41 -13.61 9.78 -13.97
CA VAL A 41 -13.42 10.80 -12.94
C VAL A 41 -14.77 11.27 -12.42
N PHE A 42 -14.96 11.25 -11.11
CA PHE A 42 -16.22 11.62 -10.45
C PHE A 42 -16.00 12.21 -9.05
N PHE A 43 -17.00 12.90 -8.54
CA PHE A 43 -17.01 13.40 -7.17
C PHE A 43 -17.56 12.34 -6.21
N ASP A 44 -17.04 12.30 -4.99
CA ASP A 44 -17.55 11.49 -3.88
C ASP A 44 -17.80 12.40 -2.67
N SER A 45 -18.91 12.18 -1.96
CA SER A 45 -19.25 12.94 -0.77
C SER A 45 -18.35 12.66 0.42
N ARG A 46 -17.70 11.49 0.44
CA ARG A 46 -16.73 11.08 1.47
C ARG A 46 -15.40 11.80 1.26
N THR A 47 -14.70 12.05 2.36
CA THR A 47 -13.31 12.56 2.32
C THR A 47 -12.34 11.48 1.85
N THR A 48 -11.17 11.87 1.34
CA THR A 48 -10.12 10.91 0.96
C THR A 48 -9.73 10.00 2.13
N LYS A 49 -9.80 10.50 3.37
CA LYS A 49 -9.54 9.72 4.58
C LYS A 49 -10.59 8.65 4.82
N GLU A 50 -11.88 8.96 4.62
CA GLU A 50 -12.98 8.00 4.75
C GLU A 50 -12.88 6.90 3.69
N LEU A 51 -12.63 7.26 2.43
CA LEU A 51 -12.43 6.32 1.33
C LEU A 51 -11.26 5.36 1.60
N VAL A 52 -10.12 5.89 2.05
CA VAL A 52 -8.96 5.07 2.40
C VAL A 52 -9.23 4.18 3.62
N ASN A 53 -9.96 4.68 4.62
CA ASN A 53 -10.34 3.86 5.78
C ASN A 53 -11.28 2.73 5.39
N GLU A 54 -12.20 2.97 4.46
CA GLU A 54 -13.07 1.93 3.89
C GLU A 54 -12.25 0.90 3.13
N PHE A 55 -11.33 1.35 2.29
CA PHE A 55 -10.39 0.48 1.61
C PHE A 55 -9.56 -0.40 2.58
N TYR A 56 -9.14 0.17 3.70
CA TYR A 56 -8.45 -0.58 4.76
C TYR A 56 -9.34 -1.63 5.43
N LYS A 57 -10.63 -1.36 5.61
CA LYS A 57 -11.57 -2.33 6.18
C LYS A 57 -11.78 -3.53 5.25
N ILE A 58 -11.93 -3.26 3.96
CA ILE A 58 -12.09 -4.30 2.93
C ILE A 58 -10.81 -5.14 2.82
N ASN A 59 -9.65 -4.50 2.93
CA ASN A 59 -8.33 -5.12 2.77
C ASN A 59 -7.58 -5.25 4.12
N GLY A 60 -8.26 -5.61 5.19
CA GLY A 60 -7.72 -5.59 6.56
C GLY A 60 -6.36 -6.28 6.74
N THR A 61 -6.16 -7.45 6.13
CA THR A 61 -4.88 -8.16 6.15
C THR A 61 -3.77 -7.37 5.45
N GLY A 62 -4.09 -6.71 4.33
CA GLY A 62 -3.15 -5.87 3.59
C GLY A 62 -2.73 -4.64 4.39
N PHE A 63 -3.66 -4.01 5.12
CA PHE A 63 -3.33 -2.90 6.02
C PHE A 63 -2.36 -3.32 7.13
N ALA A 64 -2.66 -4.44 7.82
CA ALA A 64 -1.81 -4.96 8.89
C ALA A 64 -0.39 -5.26 8.39
N THR A 65 -0.29 -5.96 7.26
CA THR A 65 0.98 -6.31 6.62
C THR A 65 1.75 -5.05 6.21
N GLY A 66 1.10 -4.11 5.53
CA GLY A 66 1.70 -2.85 5.10
C GLY A 66 2.20 -2.01 6.28
N LYS A 67 1.43 -1.93 7.37
CA LYS A 67 1.81 -1.21 8.59
C LYS A 67 3.04 -1.83 9.27
N ILE A 68 3.08 -3.14 9.39
CA ILE A 68 4.20 -3.87 9.99
C ILE A 68 5.46 -3.71 9.14
N LEU A 69 5.35 -3.93 7.83
CA LEU A 69 6.46 -3.73 6.91
C LEU A 69 6.97 -2.28 6.96
N SER A 70 6.07 -1.29 6.89
CA SER A 70 6.43 0.13 7.00
C SER A 70 7.17 0.44 8.30
N GLY A 71 6.77 -0.19 9.42
CA GLY A 71 7.46 -0.07 10.71
C GLY A 71 8.87 -0.67 10.67
N ILE A 72 9.05 -1.86 10.09
CA ILE A 72 10.36 -2.51 9.91
C ILE A 72 11.27 -1.63 9.05
N PHE A 73 10.74 -1.01 8.01
CA PHE A 73 11.46 -0.13 7.10
C PHE A 73 11.63 1.30 7.63
N LYS A 74 11.03 1.61 8.78
CA LYS A 74 11.04 2.94 9.41
C LYS A 74 10.57 4.04 8.44
N LEU A 75 9.49 3.79 7.71
CA LEU A 75 8.92 4.76 6.80
C LEU A 75 8.10 5.80 7.56
N ARG A 76 8.33 7.08 7.24
CA ARG A 76 7.64 8.21 7.88
C ARG A 76 6.20 8.39 7.39
N HIS A 77 5.94 8.02 6.14
CA HIS A 77 4.62 8.12 5.50
C HIS A 77 4.18 6.71 5.15
N THR A 78 3.22 6.20 5.89
CA THR A 78 2.78 4.80 5.74
C THR A 78 1.93 4.69 4.48
N PRO A 79 2.44 4.10 3.39
CA PRO A 79 1.64 3.76 2.24
C PRO A 79 0.75 2.56 2.58
N PHE A 80 -0.33 2.38 1.82
CA PHE A 80 -0.99 1.09 1.75
C PHE A 80 -0.23 0.22 0.74
N VAL A 81 0.18 -0.98 1.15
CA VAL A 81 0.83 -1.95 0.27
C VAL A 81 0.31 -3.34 0.55
N PHE A 82 -0.27 -3.95 -0.46
CA PHE A 82 -0.72 -5.34 -0.46
C PHE A 82 -0.30 -6.00 -1.78
N ALA A 83 0.79 -6.75 -1.74
CA ALA A 83 1.46 -7.24 -2.94
C ALA A 83 1.69 -6.09 -3.95
N TYR A 84 1.08 -6.17 -5.11
CA TYR A 84 1.23 -5.16 -6.16
C TYR A 84 0.26 -3.98 -6.05
N VAL A 85 -0.72 -4.02 -5.16
CA VAL A 85 -1.60 -2.88 -4.90
C VAL A 85 -0.89 -1.94 -3.94
N SER A 86 -0.57 -0.75 -4.41
CA SER A 86 0.25 0.20 -3.66
C SER A 86 -0.30 1.61 -3.79
N TYR A 87 -0.83 2.14 -2.69
CA TYR A 87 -1.31 3.52 -2.61
C TYR A 87 -0.36 4.35 -1.77
N MET A 88 0.12 5.45 -2.34
CA MET A 88 1.07 6.36 -1.71
C MET A 88 0.39 7.68 -1.34
N PRO A 89 0.45 8.12 -0.06
CA PRO A 89 -0.03 9.45 0.31
C PRO A 89 0.97 10.51 -0.15
N MET A 90 0.48 11.61 -0.69
CA MET A 90 1.32 12.70 -1.19
C MET A 90 1.94 13.53 -0.07
N THR A 91 1.29 13.57 1.10
CA THR A 91 1.79 14.25 2.30
C THR A 91 1.63 13.36 3.54
N GLY A 92 1.98 13.86 4.73
CA GLY A 92 1.76 13.13 5.99
C GLY A 92 0.29 13.11 6.39
N GLY A 93 -0.37 11.96 6.22
CA GLY A 93 -1.82 11.80 6.30
C GLY A 93 -2.40 11.51 7.68
N SER A 94 -1.64 11.60 8.79
CA SER A 94 -2.15 11.14 10.10
C SER A 94 -3.27 11.99 10.69
N ARG A 95 -3.44 13.25 10.25
CA ARG A 95 -4.41 14.20 10.85
C ARG A 95 -5.29 14.95 9.86
N LYS A 96 -4.99 14.90 8.56
CA LYS A 96 -5.69 15.65 7.51
C LYS A 96 -6.07 14.73 6.37
N ASN A 97 -7.05 15.14 5.59
CA ASN A 97 -7.27 14.57 4.27
C ASN A 97 -6.04 14.84 3.41
N VAL A 98 -5.64 13.86 2.63
CA VAL A 98 -4.47 13.98 1.74
C VAL A 98 -4.78 13.33 0.40
N ASP A 99 -4.08 13.77 -0.63
CA ASP A 99 -4.13 13.12 -1.92
C ASP A 99 -3.40 11.78 -1.86
N TRP A 100 -3.94 10.80 -2.57
CA TRP A 100 -3.37 9.47 -2.72
C TRP A 100 -3.19 9.12 -4.18
N ILE A 101 -2.15 8.35 -4.49
CA ILE A 101 -1.87 7.86 -5.84
C ILE A 101 -1.62 6.35 -5.82
N GLY A 102 -2.27 5.61 -6.72
CA GLY A 102 -2.07 4.18 -6.95
C GLY A 102 -0.88 3.94 -7.86
N LEU A 103 0.25 3.52 -7.31
CA LEU A 103 1.49 3.36 -8.07
C LEU A 103 1.42 2.22 -9.11
N GLN A 104 0.52 1.27 -8.94
CA GLN A 104 0.26 0.20 -9.91
C GLN A 104 -0.23 0.73 -11.27
N PHE A 105 -0.76 1.96 -11.30
CA PHE A 105 -1.27 2.61 -12.51
C PHE A 105 -0.28 3.62 -13.13
N ILE A 106 0.88 3.85 -12.50
CA ILE A 106 1.82 4.87 -12.93
C ILE A 106 2.94 4.27 -13.79
N ASP A 107 3.14 4.84 -14.97
CA ASP A 107 4.25 4.52 -15.87
C ASP A 107 5.46 5.41 -15.63
N ARG A 108 5.24 6.73 -15.56
CA ARG A 108 6.31 7.74 -15.40
C ARG A 108 5.91 8.78 -14.36
N TYR A 109 6.90 9.38 -13.75
CA TYR A 109 6.72 10.48 -12.83
C TYR A 109 7.87 11.47 -12.90
N SER A 110 7.61 12.70 -12.47
CA SER A 110 8.62 13.72 -12.23
C SER A 110 8.22 14.63 -11.09
N GLN A 111 9.20 15.22 -10.43
CA GLN A 111 8.96 16.26 -9.44
C GLN A 111 9.42 17.60 -10.01
N LYS A 112 8.52 18.59 -10.00
CA LYS A 112 8.83 19.97 -10.38
C LYS A 112 8.38 20.89 -9.25
N GLU A 113 9.32 21.57 -8.61
CA GLU A 113 9.05 22.45 -7.46
C GLU A 113 8.26 21.74 -6.34
N LYS A 114 7.02 22.15 -6.13
CA LYS A 114 6.10 21.66 -5.09
C LYS A 114 5.05 20.69 -5.64
N PHE A 115 5.24 20.19 -6.84
CA PHE A 115 4.29 19.30 -7.51
C PHE A 115 4.94 18.01 -7.97
N ALA A 116 4.18 16.94 -7.82
CA ALA A 116 4.45 15.66 -8.45
C ALA A 116 3.60 15.53 -9.71
N HIS A 117 4.22 15.17 -10.79
CA HIS A 117 3.58 14.89 -12.08
C HIS A 117 3.66 13.38 -12.32
N PHE A 118 2.55 12.77 -12.60
CA PHE A 118 2.44 11.36 -12.89
C PHE A 118 1.83 11.16 -14.27
N VAL A 119 2.35 10.21 -15.02
CA VAL A 119 1.74 9.73 -16.26
C VAL A 119 1.32 8.30 -16.01
N THR A 120 0.04 8.01 -16.20
CA THR A 120 -0.51 6.67 -16.01
C THR A 120 -0.10 5.74 -17.15
N VAL A 121 -0.26 4.43 -16.96
CA VAL A 121 -0.05 3.41 -18.00
C VAL A 121 -0.96 3.61 -19.22
N HIS A 122 -2.06 4.36 -19.05
CA HIS A 122 -2.98 4.74 -20.13
C HIS A 122 -2.68 6.11 -20.74
N GLY A 123 -1.60 6.78 -20.33
CA GLY A 123 -1.17 8.07 -20.87
C GLY A 123 -1.84 9.30 -20.23
N PHE A 124 -2.70 9.15 -19.21
CA PHE A 124 -3.29 10.28 -18.51
C PHE A 124 -2.27 10.97 -17.62
N GLU A 125 -2.31 12.28 -17.58
CA GLU A 125 -1.45 13.08 -16.71
C GLU A 125 -2.21 13.51 -15.45
N ILE A 126 -1.57 13.30 -14.28
CA ILE A 126 -2.09 13.69 -12.98
C ILE A 126 -1.04 14.56 -12.30
N LYS A 127 -1.44 15.75 -11.86
CA LYS A 127 -0.59 16.67 -11.11
C LYS A 127 -1.11 16.78 -9.68
N LEU A 128 -0.29 16.44 -8.71
CA LEU A 128 -0.63 16.47 -7.29
C LEU A 128 0.33 17.40 -6.52
N SER A 129 -0.16 18.00 -5.44
CA SER A 129 0.67 18.79 -4.55
C SER A 129 1.68 17.92 -3.81
N PHE A 130 2.95 18.26 -3.90
CA PHE A 130 4.05 17.58 -3.21
C PHE A 130 5.01 18.62 -2.62
N PRO A 131 4.61 19.32 -1.56
CA PRO A 131 5.29 20.50 -1.08
C PRO A 131 6.64 20.22 -0.43
N ARG A 132 6.90 19.01 0.02
CA ARG A 132 8.13 18.64 0.75
C ARG A 132 8.54 17.22 0.50
N GLY A 133 9.85 17.01 0.34
CA GLY A 133 10.47 15.70 0.24
C GLY A 133 11.01 15.40 -1.15
N ASP A 134 11.52 14.21 -1.29
CA ASP A 134 12.09 13.63 -2.50
C ASP A 134 11.11 12.56 -3.00
N LEU A 135 10.49 12.83 -4.15
CA LEU A 135 9.48 11.96 -4.75
C LEU A 135 10.09 10.63 -5.20
N GLU A 136 11.27 10.68 -5.83
CA GLU A 136 12.00 9.49 -6.27
C GLU A 136 12.25 8.53 -5.09
N LYS A 137 12.77 9.07 -4.00
CA LYS A 137 13.03 8.30 -2.79
C LYS A 137 11.75 7.71 -2.19
N ARG A 138 10.64 8.46 -2.21
CA ARG A 138 9.38 7.99 -1.66
C ARG A 138 8.78 6.86 -2.50
N ILE A 139 8.76 7.02 -3.81
CA ILE A 139 8.30 5.99 -4.75
C ILE A 139 9.17 4.74 -4.63
N HIS A 140 10.48 4.90 -4.62
CA HIS A 140 11.41 3.81 -4.40
C HIS A 140 11.14 3.04 -3.10
N ASP A 141 10.86 3.74 -1.99
CA ASP A 141 10.51 3.10 -0.71
C ASP A 141 9.21 2.28 -0.81
N VAL A 142 8.20 2.79 -1.51
CA VAL A 142 6.91 2.09 -1.70
C VAL A 142 7.08 0.89 -2.62
N CYS A 143 7.79 1.02 -3.72
CA CYS A 143 8.08 -0.08 -4.63
C CYS A 143 8.86 -1.21 -3.94
N MET A 144 9.82 -0.85 -3.09
CA MET A 144 10.53 -1.82 -2.27
C MET A 144 9.61 -2.55 -1.29
N LEU A 145 8.65 -1.85 -0.66
CA LEU A 145 7.64 -2.49 0.19
C LEU A 145 6.76 -3.44 -0.61
N SER A 146 6.33 -3.04 -1.81
CA SER A 146 5.53 -3.87 -2.71
C SER A 146 6.28 -5.17 -3.05
N GLU A 147 7.53 -5.07 -3.48
CA GLU A 147 8.38 -6.23 -3.77
C GLU A 147 8.49 -7.19 -2.55
N LYS A 148 8.71 -6.64 -1.35
CA LYS A 148 8.83 -7.47 -0.14
C LYS A 148 7.47 -8.04 0.31
N SER A 149 6.38 -7.33 0.07
CA SER A 149 5.02 -7.84 0.28
C SER A 149 4.73 -9.03 -0.64
N VAL A 150 5.09 -8.93 -1.93
CA VAL A 150 4.98 -10.04 -2.89
C VAL A 150 5.77 -11.25 -2.43
N LEU A 151 7.06 -11.07 -2.12
CA LEU A 151 7.92 -12.16 -1.64
C LEU A 151 7.39 -12.82 -0.36
N PHE A 152 6.75 -12.03 0.52
CA PHE A 152 6.10 -12.56 1.71
C PHE A 152 4.93 -13.47 1.36
N PHE A 153 4.04 -13.02 0.46
CA PHE A 153 2.90 -13.82 0.02
C PHE A 153 3.32 -15.05 -0.80
N GLU A 154 4.30 -14.92 -1.68
CA GLU A 154 4.85 -16.07 -2.41
C GLU A 154 5.32 -17.16 -1.46
N LYS A 155 6.02 -16.80 -0.39
CA LYS A 155 6.48 -17.78 0.60
C LYS A 155 5.36 -18.40 1.41
N LEU A 156 4.29 -17.66 1.72
CA LEU A 156 3.11 -18.24 2.36
C LEU A 156 2.41 -19.23 1.43
N LEU A 157 2.31 -18.90 0.14
CA LEU A 157 1.61 -19.71 -0.86
C LEU A 157 2.42 -20.93 -1.31
N THR A 158 3.75 -20.81 -1.39
CA THR A 158 4.62 -21.94 -1.78
C THR A 158 4.48 -23.13 -0.81
N GLY A 159 4.19 -22.87 0.47
CA GLY A 159 3.84 -23.90 1.43
C GLY A 159 2.53 -24.65 1.11
N GLY A 160 1.65 -24.03 0.31
CA GLY A 160 0.36 -24.60 -0.14
C GLY A 160 0.34 -25.04 -1.60
N LEU A 161 1.50 -25.16 -2.27
CA LEU A 161 1.63 -25.50 -3.69
C LEU A 161 0.94 -24.49 -4.63
N ALA A 162 0.69 -23.25 -4.18
CA ALA A 162 0.12 -22.19 -4.98
C ALA A 162 1.21 -21.19 -5.41
N GLU A 163 1.10 -20.69 -6.62
CA GLU A 163 1.97 -19.66 -7.17
C GLU A 163 1.22 -18.35 -7.33
N LEU A 164 1.81 -17.24 -6.87
CA LEU A 164 1.37 -15.91 -7.26
C LEU A 164 1.84 -15.65 -8.68
N LYS A 165 0.92 -15.74 -9.64
CA LYS A 165 1.21 -15.24 -11.00
C LYS A 165 0.90 -13.74 -11.01
N PRO A 166 1.91 -12.88 -11.14
CA PRO A 166 1.66 -11.46 -11.33
C PRO A 166 0.87 -11.29 -12.63
N SER A 167 -0.30 -10.69 -12.53
CA SER A 167 -0.93 -10.07 -13.69
C SER A 167 0.08 -9.08 -14.29
N ASN A 168 -0.03 -8.76 -15.57
CA ASN A 168 0.89 -7.90 -16.31
C ASN A 168 1.14 -6.56 -15.61
N ILE A 169 2.04 -6.58 -14.58
CA ILE A 169 2.42 -5.40 -13.85
C ILE A 169 3.37 -4.64 -14.72
N THR A 170 2.92 -3.49 -15.15
CA THR A 170 3.67 -2.52 -15.92
C THR A 170 4.03 -1.32 -15.03
N GLY A 171 4.89 -0.48 -15.50
CA GLY A 171 5.14 0.82 -14.91
C GLY A 171 6.12 0.85 -13.74
N VAL A 172 5.88 1.82 -12.85
CA VAL A 172 6.81 2.23 -11.81
C VAL A 172 7.15 1.11 -10.82
N LEU A 173 6.21 0.22 -10.49
CA LEU A 173 6.46 -0.85 -9.53
C LEU A 173 7.54 -1.83 -10.00
N ARG A 174 7.67 -2.05 -11.30
CA ARG A 174 8.72 -2.88 -11.89
C ARG A 174 10.08 -2.19 -11.99
N ARG A 175 10.09 -0.86 -12.06
CA ARG A 175 11.32 -0.08 -12.24
C ARG A 175 12.37 -0.38 -11.18
N PHE A 176 11.94 -0.72 -9.97
CA PHE A 176 12.82 -0.99 -8.83
C PHE A 176 12.93 -2.47 -8.49
N GLU A 177 12.38 -3.37 -9.30
CA GLU A 177 12.61 -4.81 -9.15
C GLU A 177 14.12 -5.09 -9.17
N LYS A 178 14.58 -5.90 -8.22
CA LYS A 178 15.99 -6.26 -8.06
C LYS A 178 16.95 -5.07 -7.83
N CYS A 179 16.44 -3.96 -7.30
CA CYS A 179 17.29 -2.81 -6.97
C CYS A 179 18.36 -3.18 -5.93
N GLU A 180 19.62 -3.01 -6.30
CA GLU A 180 20.78 -3.36 -5.46
C GLU A 180 21.35 -2.19 -4.64
N CYS A 181 20.61 -1.09 -4.47
CA CYS A 181 21.09 0.05 -3.72
C CYS A 181 21.45 -0.32 -2.26
N LEU A 182 22.38 0.42 -1.68
CA LEU A 182 22.84 0.18 -0.30
C LEU A 182 21.71 0.18 0.72
N ARG A 183 20.64 0.95 0.46
CA ARG A 183 19.45 1.00 1.29
C ARG A 183 18.67 -0.32 1.22
N HIS A 184 18.45 -0.86 0.04
CA HIS A 184 17.84 -2.17 -0.16
C HIS A 184 18.64 -3.28 0.53
N LYS A 185 19.95 -3.33 0.31
CA LYS A 185 20.83 -4.33 0.95
C LYS A 185 20.75 -4.30 2.48
N LYS A 186 20.69 -3.11 3.09
CA LYS A 186 20.54 -2.97 4.55
C LYS A 186 19.17 -3.44 5.05
N ILE A 187 18.12 -3.22 4.28
CA ILE A 187 16.75 -3.57 4.64
C ILE A 187 16.50 -5.06 4.41
N VAL A 188 16.96 -5.59 3.27
CA VAL A 188 16.88 -7.02 2.95
C VAL A 188 17.51 -7.87 4.06
N ARG A 189 18.67 -7.48 4.59
CA ARG A 189 19.29 -8.18 5.74
C ARG A 189 18.40 -8.21 6.99
N LYS A 190 17.54 -7.18 7.20
CA LYS A 190 16.61 -7.13 8.34
C LYS A 190 15.33 -7.92 8.10
N VAL A 191 14.90 -8.04 6.83
CA VAL A 191 13.65 -8.71 6.43
C VAL A 191 13.88 -10.19 6.09
N LEU A 192 15.12 -10.61 5.85
CA LEU A 192 15.45 -12.02 5.65
C LEU A 192 15.09 -12.91 6.84
N ASN A 193 14.83 -12.31 8.00
CA ASN A 193 14.19 -13.03 9.11
C ASN A 193 12.64 -13.01 8.93
N ILE A 194 12.18 -13.72 7.88
CA ILE A 194 10.76 -13.86 7.54
C ILE A 194 9.96 -14.39 8.73
N ASN A 195 10.55 -15.28 9.52
CA ASN A 195 9.92 -15.77 10.74
C ASN A 195 9.57 -14.60 11.68
N SER A 196 10.47 -13.63 11.86
CA SER A 196 10.19 -12.45 12.68
C SER A 196 9.11 -11.53 12.09
N ALA A 197 8.95 -11.47 10.77
CA ALA A 197 7.88 -10.70 10.12
C ALA A 197 6.54 -11.44 10.27
N CYS A 198 6.52 -12.74 10.03
CA CYS A 198 5.33 -13.59 10.26
C CYS A 198 4.85 -13.50 11.71
N ASP A 199 5.77 -13.57 12.69
CA ASP A 199 5.42 -13.48 14.10
C ASP A 199 4.79 -12.12 14.45
N LYS A 200 5.32 -11.03 13.91
CA LYS A 200 4.75 -9.69 14.14
C LYS A 200 3.37 -9.55 13.49
N ILE A 201 3.17 -10.13 12.31
CA ILE A 201 1.86 -10.13 11.64
C ILE A 201 0.88 -10.98 12.46
N LEU A 202 1.29 -12.17 12.88
CA LEU A 202 0.46 -13.06 13.70
C LEU A 202 0.12 -12.40 15.04
N LYS A 203 1.09 -11.79 15.72
CA LYS A 203 0.86 -11.05 16.96
C LYS A 203 -0.14 -9.91 16.75
N TYR A 204 0.03 -9.13 15.68
CA TYR A 204 -0.88 -8.04 15.35
C TYR A 204 -2.31 -8.55 15.10
N LEU A 205 -2.47 -9.63 14.34
CA LEU A 205 -3.77 -10.23 14.07
C LEU A 205 -4.43 -10.75 15.35
N LEU A 206 -3.71 -11.48 16.19
CA LEU A 206 -4.21 -12.00 17.46
C LEU A 206 -4.66 -10.86 18.39
N THR A 207 -3.86 -9.81 18.52
CA THR A 207 -4.23 -8.63 19.32
C THR A 207 -5.48 -7.92 18.77
N HIS A 208 -5.62 -7.86 17.43
CA HIS A 208 -6.81 -7.29 16.79
C HIS A 208 -8.06 -8.16 16.95
N MET A 209 -7.88 -9.47 17.17
CA MET A 209 -8.96 -10.41 17.50
C MET A 209 -9.30 -10.41 18.99
N GLY A 210 -8.71 -9.52 19.79
CA GLY A 210 -8.97 -9.37 21.21
C GLY A 210 -8.13 -10.30 22.12
N VAL A 211 -7.10 -10.95 21.56
CA VAL A 211 -6.17 -11.77 22.37
C VAL A 211 -5.18 -10.82 23.06
N GLU A 212 -5.05 -10.91 24.38
CA GLU A 212 -4.10 -10.11 25.15
C GLU A 212 -2.64 -10.40 24.79
N GLU A 213 -1.76 -9.40 24.91
CA GLU A 213 -0.34 -9.54 24.49
C GLU A 213 0.39 -10.76 25.06
N PRO A 214 0.28 -11.10 26.37
CA PRO A 214 0.95 -12.28 26.91
C PRO A 214 0.47 -13.60 26.29
N GLU A 215 -0.83 -13.70 26.03
CA GLU A 215 -1.44 -14.88 25.39
C GLU A 215 -1.04 -14.98 23.90
N ALA A 216 -1.01 -13.86 23.19
CA ALA A 216 -0.57 -13.81 21.80
C ALA A 216 0.89 -14.30 21.67
N GLU A 217 1.79 -13.89 22.57
CA GLU A 217 3.18 -14.36 22.59
C GLU A 217 3.28 -15.88 22.87
N THR A 218 2.46 -16.35 23.78
CA THR A 218 2.38 -17.79 24.10
C THR A 218 1.91 -18.59 22.89
N LEU A 219 0.85 -18.17 22.21
CA LEU A 219 0.33 -18.81 21.00
C LEU A 219 1.36 -18.82 19.87
N ILE A 220 2.09 -17.73 19.65
CA ILE A 220 3.16 -17.63 18.65
C ILE A 220 4.30 -18.60 19.00
N SER A 221 4.68 -18.69 20.27
CA SER A 221 5.70 -19.62 20.74
C SER A 221 5.28 -21.08 20.49
N PHE A 222 4.04 -21.43 20.82
CA PHE A 222 3.46 -22.74 20.54
C PHE A 222 3.44 -23.09 19.04
N TYR A 223 3.03 -22.13 18.21
CA TYR A 223 3.05 -22.26 16.75
C TYR A 223 4.46 -22.56 16.23
N ARG A 224 5.47 -21.81 16.69
CA ARG A 224 6.88 -22.05 16.33
C ARG A 224 7.37 -23.42 16.75
N GLN A 225 7.04 -23.87 17.96
CA GLN A 225 7.44 -25.17 18.46
C GLN A 225 6.83 -26.29 17.61
N ASN A 226 5.57 -26.16 17.20
CA ASN A 226 4.90 -27.14 16.36
C ASN A 226 5.49 -27.20 14.95
N ILE A 227 5.76 -26.03 14.32
CA ILE A 227 6.45 -26.00 13.02
C ILE A 227 7.84 -26.65 13.12
N ASN A 228 8.60 -26.39 14.18
CA ASN A 228 9.92 -26.99 14.37
C ASN A 228 9.87 -28.50 14.65
N LYS A 229 8.79 -29.00 15.27
CA LYS A 229 8.56 -30.44 15.42
C LYS A 229 8.23 -31.06 14.05
N CYS A 230 7.37 -30.45 13.25
CA CYS A 230 7.05 -30.93 11.91
C CYS A 230 8.30 -30.97 11.00
N LYS A 231 9.19 -29.99 11.06
CA LYS A 231 10.45 -29.96 10.28
C LYS A 231 11.44 -31.07 10.66
N LYS A 232 11.32 -31.68 11.84
CA LYS A 232 12.15 -32.83 12.28
C LYS A 232 11.60 -34.17 11.84
N LEU A 233 10.40 -34.19 11.27
CA LEU A 233 9.74 -35.44 10.80
C LEU A 233 9.98 -35.67 9.29
N TYR A 234 10.65 -34.76 8.61
CA TYR A 234 11.09 -34.80 7.22
C TYR A 234 12.60 -34.50 7.14
#